data_2f6a6b12138d08873db95ed3ddca4b44
#
_entry.id   2f6a6b12138d08873db95ed3ddca4b44
#
_cell.length_a   1.000
_cell.length_b   1.000
_cell.length_c   1.000
_cell.angle_alpha   90.00
_cell.angle_beta   90.00
_cell.angle_gamma   90.00
#
_symmetry.space_group_name_H-M   'P 1'
#
loop_
_entity.id
_entity.type
_entity.pdbx_description
1 polymer ?
#
loop_
_entity_poly.entity_id
_entity_poly.type
_entity_poly.pdbx_seq_one_letter_code
_entity_poly.pdbx_strand_id
1 'polypeptide(L)'
;AKLAGKPLFRLLAERHGLTADPRVFVYAAGGYYYPGKDDAALCAEMRSYLERGYTVVKMKIGGETIDEDRRRIEAVLKELNGRARLAVDANGRFDLETAIGYAKMLRDYPLFWYEEAGDPLDFQLQAALAEFYPGAMATGENLFSHQDARNLIRYGGMRADRDWLQFDCALSYGLCEYQRTLAMLEAQGWSPSRC
;
A
#
# COMPACT_ATOMS: atom_id res chain seq x y z
N ALA A 1 17.84 -9.83 19.90
CA ALA A 1 18.78 -9.67 18.78
C ALA A 1 20.16 -9.26 19.31
N LYS A 2 20.34 -8.08 19.92
CA LYS A 2 21.65 -7.60 20.42
C LYS A 2 22.29 -8.60 21.41
N LEU A 3 21.56 -9.06 22.43
CA LEU A 3 22.06 -10.05 23.40
C LEU A 3 22.43 -11.41 22.77
N ALA A 4 21.75 -11.79 21.70
CA ALA A 4 22.03 -13.04 20.99
C ALA A 4 23.09 -12.87 19.88
N GLY A 5 23.66 -11.70 19.68
CA GLY A 5 24.61 -11.42 18.61
C GLY A 5 24.10 -11.71 17.19
N LYS A 6 22.78 -11.67 16.98
CA LYS A 6 22.13 -12.04 15.71
C LYS A 6 21.27 -10.92 15.17
N PRO A 7 21.16 -10.76 13.83
CA PRO A 7 20.14 -9.91 13.23
C PRO A 7 18.74 -10.34 13.65
N LEU A 8 17.83 -9.37 13.82
CA LEU A 8 16.49 -9.61 14.35
C LEU A 8 15.70 -10.62 13.48
N PHE A 9 15.75 -10.49 12.16
CA PHE A 9 15.02 -11.38 11.25
C PHE A 9 15.46 -12.85 11.38
N ARG A 10 16.76 -13.11 11.63
CA ARG A 10 17.26 -14.48 11.88
C ARG A 10 16.78 -15.02 13.22
N LEU A 11 16.83 -14.20 14.27
CA LEU A 11 16.35 -14.60 15.59
C LEU A 11 14.85 -14.93 15.56
N LEU A 12 14.05 -14.16 14.84
CA LEU A 12 12.62 -14.41 14.69
C LEU A 12 12.37 -15.70 13.90
N ALA A 13 13.05 -15.90 12.77
CA ALA A 13 12.92 -17.14 12.00
C ALA A 13 13.23 -18.37 12.83
N GLU A 14 14.35 -18.36 13.57
CA GLU A 14 14.75 -19.46 14.48
C GLU A 14 13.67 -19.74 15.55
N ARG A 15 13.08 -18.69 16.14
CA ARG A 15 12.02 -18.83 17.17
C ARG A 15 10.74 -19.46 16.62
N HIS A 16 10.48 -19.27 15.34
CA HIS A 16 9.31 -19.84 14.66
C HIS A 16 9.64 -21.13 13.88
N GLY A 17 10.86 -21.66 14.00
CA GLY A 17 11.28 -22.86 13.26
C GLY A 17 11.38 -22.67 11.75
N LEU A 18 11.60 -21.43 11.30
CA LEU A 18 11.65 -21.05 9.89
C LEU A 18 13.09 -20.77 9.44
N THR A 19 13.34 -20.92 8.15
CA THR A 19 14.57 -20.43 7.52
C THR A 19 14.44 -18.94 7.23
N ALA A 20 15.44 -18.16 7.66
CA ALA A 20 15.45 -16.73 7.44
C ALA A 20 15.69 -16.40 5.95
N ASP A 21 14.80 -15.65 5.32
CA ASP A 21 15.05 -15.02 4.02
C ASP A 21 15.66 -13.62 4.25
N PRO A 22 16.86 -13.34 3.74
CA PRO A 22 17.47 -12.01 3.83
C PRO A 22 16.88 -10.99 2.88
N ARG A 23 15.99 -11.42 1.97
CA ARG A 23 15.36 -10.58 0.96
C ARG A 23 13.91 -10.31 1.33
N VAL A 24 13.46 -9.10 1.05
CA VAL A 24 12.08 -8.66 1.23
C VAL A 24 11.63 -7.89 -0.02
N PHE A 25 10.38 -8.06 -0.42
CA PHE A 25 9.77 -7.24 -1.45
C PHE A 25 9.71 -5.80 -0.98
N VAL A 26 10.11 -4.88 -1.86
CA VAL A 26 10.05 -3.43 -1.63
C VAL A 26 9.56 -2.71 -2.89
N TYR A 27 8.96 -1.56 -2.71
CA TYR A 27 8.58 -0.65 -3.78
C TYR A 27 9.15 0.74 -3.51
N ALA A 28 9.27 1.58 -4.55
CA ALA A 28 9.69 2.98 -4.39
C ALA A 28 8.46 3.89 -4.32
N ALA A 29 8.37 4.69 -3.26
CA ALA A 29 7.31 5.67 -3.08
C ALA A 29 7.81 7.09 -3.39
N GLY A 30 7.00 7.84 -4.13
CA GLY A 30 7.27 9.23 -4.51
C GLY A 30 6.06 9.87 -5.17
N GLY A 31 6.29 10.62 -6.24
CA GLY A 31 5.22 11.26 -7.00
C GLY A 31 4.45 12.32 -6.23
N TYR A 32 5.07 12.91 -5.20
CA TYR A 32 4.48 14.00 -4.43
C TYR A 32 4.28 15.26 -5.28
N TYR A 33 3.35 16.08 -4.85
CA TYR A 33 3.08 17.40 -5.43
C TYR A 33 4.03 18.42 -4.81
N TYR A 34 4.81 19.08 -5.65
CA TYR A 34 5.69 20.19 -5.25
C TYR A 34 5.51 21.36 -6.20
N PRO A 35 5.65 22.60 -5.73
CA PRO A 35 5.63 23.75 -6.62
C PRO A 35 6.65 23.62 -7.75
N GLY A 36 6.20 23.78 -9.00
CA GLY A 36 7.05 23.66 -10.19
C GLY A 36 7.39 22.24 -10.64
N LYS A 37 6.86 21.20 -9.98
CA LYS A 37 7.05 19.82 -10.41
C LYS A 37 5.98 19.48 -11.46
N ASP A 38 6.38 19.52 -12.71
CA ASP A 38 5.56 19.12 -13.86
C ASP A 38 5.62 17.61 -14.12
N ASP A 39 4.93 17.17 -15.17
CA ASP A 39 4.92 15.76 -15.56
C ASP A 39 6.30 15.25 -16.00
N ALA A 40 7.14 16.11 -16.58
CA ALA A 40 8.49 15.73 -16.98
C ALA A 40 9.36 15.41 -15.75
N ALA A 41 9.26 16.23 -14.70
CA ALA A 41 9.94 16.00 -13.44
C ALA A 41 9.39 14.76 -12.72
N LEU A 42 8.07 14.54 -12.74
CA LEU A 42 7.44 13.32 -12.21
C LEU A 42 7.93 12.07 -12.95
N CYS A 43 7.95 12.08 -14.28
CA CYS A 43 8.44 10.96 -15.08
C CYS A 43 9.94 10.69 -14.85
N ALA A 44 10.76 11.75 -14.71
CA ALA A 44 12.18 11.61 -14.39
C ALA A 44 12.41 10.95 -13.03
N GLU A 45 11.59 11.30 -12.02
CA GLU A 45 11.63 10.63 -10.71
C GLU A 45 11.30 9.15 -10.84
N MET A 46 10.22 8.78 -11.53
CA MET A 46 9.83 7.38 -11.74
C MET A 46 10.90 6.60 -12.51
N ARG A 47 11.52 7.21 -13.53
CA ARG A 47 12.65 6.62 -14.26
C ARG A 47 13.82 6.31 -13.34
N SER A 48 14.15 7.21 -12.41
CA SER A 48 15.23 6.98 -11.43
C SER A 48 14.99 5.75 -10.55
N TYR A 49 13.73 5.43 -10.26
CA TYR A 49 13.37 4.21 -9.52
C TYR A 49 13.55 2.95 -10.37
N LEU A 50 13.19 3.01 -11.66
CA LEU A 50 13.44 1.91 -12.58
C LEU A 50 14.94 1.61 -12.74
N GLU A 51 15.77 2.66 -12.81
CA GLU A 51 17.23 2.54 -12.92
C GLU A 51 17.85 1.88 -11.69
N ARG A 52 17.20 2.03 -10.52
CA ARG A 52 17.57 1.35 -9.26
C ARG A 52 17.03 -0.09 -9.16
N GLY A 53 16.26 -0.55 -10.14
CA GLY A 53 15.74 -1.91 -10.20
C GLY A 53 14.40 -2.13 -9.50
N TYR A 54 13.68 -1.08 -9.12
CA TYR A 54 12.33 -1.24 -8.56
C TYR A 54 11.35 -1.70 -9.64
N THR A 55 10.54 -2.71 -9.30
CA THR A 55 9.51 -3.30 -10.17
C THR A 55 8.10 -2.85 -9.81
N VAL A 56 7.95 -2.12 -8.72
CA VAL A 56 6.73 -1.41 -8.31
C VAL A 56 7.13 -0.01 -7.87
N VAL A 57 6.40 0.99 -8.35
CA VAL A 57 6.53 2.38 -7.93
C VAL A 57 5.19 2.92 -7.47
N LYS A 58 5.18 3.85 -6.53
CA LYS A 58 3.97 4.46 -5.98
C LYS A 58 4.01 5.97 -6.17
N MET A 59 2.90 6.56 -6.61
CA MET A 59 2.74 8.01 -6.69
C MET A 59 1.53 8.48 -5.89
N LYS A 60 1.57 9.74 -5.45
CA LYS A 60 0.44 10.37 -4.76
C LYS A 60 -0.61 10.85 -5.75
N ILE A 61 -1.88 10.76 -5.33
CA ILE A 61 -3.06 11.31 -6.02
C ILE A 61 -3.90 12.13 -5.04
N GLY A 62 -4.87 12.89 -5.54
CA GLY A 62 -5.78 13.70 -4.72
C GLY A 62 -5.21 15.05 -4.28
N GLY A 63 -4.08 15.48 -4.80
CA GLY A 63 -3.54 16.83 -4.59
C GLY A 63 -3.97 17.83 -5.64
N GLU A 64 -4.54 17.36 -6.73
CA GLU A 64 -5.04 18.14 -7.86
C GLU A 64 -6.44 17.65 -8.26
N THR A 65 -6.99 18.15 -9.37
CA THR A 65 -8.26 17.68 -9.91
C THR A 65 -8.13 16.24 -10.43
N ILE A 66 -9.25 15.53 -10.50
CA ILE A 66 -9.27 14.14 -11.02
C ILE A 66 -8.75 14.04 -12.46
N ASP A 67 -8.95 15.07 -13.28
CA ASP A 67 -8.47 15.08 -14.67
C ASP A 67 -6.95 15.33 -14.74
N GLU A 68 -6.41 16.16 -13.85
CA GLU A 68 -4.97 16.38 -13.75
C GLU A 68 -4.27 15.13 -13.18
N ASP A 69 -4.85 14.47 -12.18
CA ASP A 69 -4.32 13.21 -11.67
C ASP A 69 -4.39 12.08 -12.72
N ARG A 70 -5.46 12.03 -13.52
CA ARG A 70 -5.54 11.12 -14.67
C ARG A 70 -4.38 11.34 -15.63
N ARG A 71 -4.13 12.58 -16.04
CA ARG A 71 -3.02 12.95 -16.92
C ARG A 71 -1.67 12.55 -16.33
N ARG A 72 -1.44 12.78 -15.03
CA ARG A 72 -0.22 12.38 -14.31
C ARG A 72 -0.04 10.85 -14.30
N ILE A 73 -1.11 10.10 -14.02
CA ILE A 73 -1.10 8.63 -14.05
C ILE A 73 -0.75 8.11 -15.45
N GLU A 74 -1.37 8.66 -16.49
CA GLU A 74 -1.10 8.28 -17.88
C GLU A 74 0.34 8.58 -18.28
N ALA A 75 0.87 9.75 -17.90
CA ALA A 75 2.27 10.10 -18.15
C ALA A 75 3.23 9.10 -17.48
N VAL A 76 2.98 8.74 -16.22
CA VAL A 76 3.78 7.75 -15.49
C VAL A 76 3.65 6.36 -16.09
N LEU A 77 2.45 5.88 -16.41
CA LEU A 77 2.27 4.57 -17.05
C LEU A 77 3.00 4.47 -18.40
N LYS A 78 2.96 5.54 -19.17
CA LYS A 78 3.73 5.65 -20.43
C LYS A 78 5.24 5.58 -20.19
N GLU A 79 5.76 6.29 -19.17
CA GLU A 79 7.18 6.25 -18.80
C GLU A 79 7.61 4.85 -18.32
N LEU A 80 6.78 4.22 -17.51
CA LEU A 80 7.04 2.86 -17.01
C LEU A 80 7.08 1.83 -18.14
N ASN A 81 6.27 2.00 -19.17
CA ASN A 81 6.21 1.14 -20.36
C ASN A 81 6.26 -0.36 -20.03
N GLY A 82 5.50 -0.80 -19.03
CA GLY A 82 5.42 -2.20 -18.58
C GLY A 82 6.64 -2.73 -17.81
N ARG A 83 7.70 -1.92 -17.58
CA ARG A 83 8.90 -2.32 -16.83
C ARG A 83 8.68 -2.40 -15.33
N ALA A 84 7.68 -1.66 -14.82
CA ALA A 84 7.22 -1.71 -13.44
C ALA A 84 5.71 -1.51 -13.37
N ARG A 85 5.12 -1.89 -12.24
CA ARG A 85 3.70 -1.64 -11.95
C ARG A 85 3.56 -0.34 -11.15
N LEU A 86 2.45 0.37 -11.37
CA LEU A 86 2.13 1.61 -10.67
C LEU A 86 1.12 1.36 -9.55
N ALA A 87 1.43 1.82 -8.34
CA ALA A 87 0.50 2.01 -7.25
C ALA A 87 0.15 3.49 -7.10
N VAL A 88 -1.06 3.80 -6.66
CA VAL A 88 -1.52 5.17 -6.39
C VAL A 88 -2.02 5.29 -4.96
N ASP A 89 -1.80 6.45 -4.34
CA ASP A 89 -2.03 6.66 -2.91
C ASP A 89 -2.64 8.05 -2.65
N ALA A 90 -3.83 8.06 -2.05
CA ALA A 90 -4.57 9.28 -1.74
C ALA A 90 -4.33 9.79 -0.31
N ASN A 91 -3.67 9.03 0.55
CA ASN A 91 -3.43 9.36 1.97
C ASN A 91 -4.68 9.86 2.72
N GLY A 92 -5.76 9.13 2.60
CA GLY A 92 -6.98 9.34 3.38
C GLY A 92 -7.77 10.60 3.03
N ARG A 93 -7.55 11.21 1.85
CA ARG A 93 -8.07 12.55 1.53
C ARG A 93 -9.53 12.60 1.13
N PHE A 94 -10.09 11.51 0.63
CA PHE A 94 -11.36 11.53 -0.05
C PHE A 94 -12.52 11.21 0.89
N ASP A 95 -13.65 11.86 0.66
CA ASP A 95 -14.94 11.33 1.06
C ASP A 95 -15.36 10.17 0.14
N LEU A 96 -16.45 9.49 0.46
CA LEU A 96 -16.90 8.32 -0.30
C LEU A 96 -17.22 8.66 -1.76
N GLU A 97 -17.85 9.81 -2.03
CA GLU A 97 -18.23 10.23 -3.38
C GLU A 97 -17.00 10.45 -4.25
N THR A 98 -16.02 11.18 -3.73
CA THR A 98 -14.73 11.42 -4.39
C THR A 98 -13.96 10.12 -4.59
N ALA A 99 -13.90 9.25 -3.56
CA ALA A 99 -13.23 7.95 -3.63
C ALA A 99 -13.82 7.06 -4.75
N ILE A 100 -15.16 7.02 -4.86
CA ILE A 100 -15.85 6.30 -5.94
C ILE A 100 -15.57 6.95 -7.30
N GLY A 101 -15.53 8.29 -7.38
CA GLY A 101 -15.15 9.03 -8.60
C GLY A 101 -13.77 8.59 -9.10
N TYR A 102 -12.78 8.57 -8.20
CA TYR A 102 -11.44 8.05 -8.51
C TYR A 102 -11.47 6.55 -8.86
N ALA A 103 -12.19 5.72 -8.13
CA ALA A 103 -12.29 4.28 -8.43
C ALA A 103 -12.82 4.02 -9.85
N LYS A 104 -13.82 4.81 -10.30
CA LYS A 104 -14.35 4.72 -11.67
C LYS A 104 -13.31 5.10 -12.72
N MET A 105 -12.47 6.07 -12.45
CA MET A 105 -11.37 6.48 -13.33
C MET A 105 -10.23 5.47 -13.31
N LEU A 106 -9.85 4.99 -12.13
CA LEU A 106 -8.68 4.12 -11.92
C LEU A 106 -8.88 2.68 -12.43
N ARG A 107 -10.12 2.18 -12.50
CA ARG A 107 -10.41 0.79 -12.91
C ARG A 107 -9.95 0.45 -14.33
N ASP A 108 -9.76 1.45 -15.17
CA ASP A 108 -9.36 1.28 -16.56
C ASP A 108 -7.83 1.18 -16.74
N TYR A 109 -7.07 1.33 -15.64
CA TYR A 109 -5.61 1.25 -15.63
C TYR A 109 -5.10 -0.01 -14.92
N PRO A 110 -3.98 -0.60 -15.35
CA PRO A 110 -3.40 -1.80 -14.74
C PRO A 110 -2.59 -1.45 -13.48
N LEU A 111 -3.26 -0.91 -12.46
CA LEU A 111 -2.62 -0.49 -11.22
C LEU A 111 -2.22 -1.68 -10.34
N PHE A 112 -1.18 -1.48 -9.54
CA PHE A 112 -0.75 -2.44 -8.53
C PHE A 112 -1.70 -2.42 -7.34
N TRP A 113 -2.05 -1.20 -6.85
CA TRP A 113 -3.14 -0.97 -5.91
C TRP A 113 -3.63 0.50 -5.93
N TYR A 114 -4.81 0.71 -5.35
CA TYR A 114 -5.35 2.00 -4.93
C TYR A 114 -5.29 2.07 -3.41
N GLU A 115 -4.43 2.95 -2.87
CA GLU A 115 -4.09 3.03 -1.46
C GLU A 115 -4.86 4.15 -0.78
N GLU A 116 -5.36 3.83 0.42
CA GLU A 116 -5.89 4.74 1.44
C GLU A 116 -6.75 5.88 0.86
N ALA A 117 -7.83 5.51 0.16
CA ALA A 117 -8.70 6.46 -0.53
C ALA A 117 -9.32 7.49 0.40
N GLY A 118 -9.92 7.05 1.51
CA GLY A 118 -10.55 7.88 2.54
C GLY A 118 -9.93 7.67 3.91
N ASP A 119 -10.54 8.26 4.93
CA ASP A 119 -10.08 8.14 6.33
C ASP A 119 -9.76 6.67 6.66
N PRO A 120 -8.52 6.36 7.07
CA PRO A 120 -8.09 4.98 7.33
C PRO A 120 -8.84 4.31 8.48
N LEU A 121 -9.53 5.06 9.33
CA LEU A 121 -10.36 4.55 10.42
C LEU A 121 -11.85 4.45 10.05
N ASP A 122 -12.26 4.99 8.90
CA ASP A 122 -13.62 4.81 8.38
C ASP A 122 -13.75 3.48 7.62
N PHE A 123 -13.92 2.40 8.36
CA PHE A 123 -14.08 1.06 7.77
C PHE A 123 -15.35 0.92 6.93
N GLN A 124 -16.36 1.76 7.17
CA GLN A 124 -17.58 1.77 6.36
C GLN A 124 -17.32 2.36 4.98
N LEU A 125 -16.59 3.46 4.90
CA LEU A 125 -16.15 4.04 3.63
C LEU A 125 -15.32 3.02 2.84
N GLN A 126 -14.35 2.38 3.51
CA GLN A 126 -13.49 1.37 2.90
C GLN A 126 -14.30 0.20 2.34
N ALA A 127 -15.28 -0.33 3.09
CA ALA A 127 -16.14 -1.42 2.66
C ALA A 127 -17.02 -1.02 1.46
N ALA A 128 -17.61 0.18 1.50
CA ALA A 128 -18.41 0.70 0.40
C ALA A 128 -17.57 0.86 -0.88
N LEU A 129 -16.34 1.39 -0.76
CA LEU A 129 -15.42 1.53 -1.90
C LEU A 129 -15.07 0.15 -2.50
N ALA A 130 -14.86 -0.87 -1.67
CA ALA A 130 -14.53 -2.22 -2.10
C ALA A 130 -15.59 -2.86 -3.03
N GLU A 131 -16.86 -2.43 -2.92
CA GLU A 131 -17.95 -2.87 -3.80
C GLU A 131 -17.83 -2.25 -5.21
N PHE A 132 -17.23 -1.06 -5.34
CA PHE A 132 -17.11 -0.33 -6.60
C PHE A 132 -15.77 -0.54 -7.31
N TYR A 133 -14.70 -0.80 -6.56
CA TYR A 133 -13.37 -0.91 -7.13
C TYR A 133 -12.95 -2.37 -7.28
N PRO A 134 -12.86 -2.88 -8.52
CA PRO A 134 -12.51 -4.29 -8.78
C PRO A 134 -11.02 -4.57 -8.60
N GLY A 135 -10.16 -3.55 -8.69
CA GLY A 135 -8.71 -3.67 -8.53
C GLY A 135 -8.30 -3.90 -7.08
N ALA A 136 -7.02 -4.15 -6.85
CA ALA A 136 -6.47 -4.27 -5.52
C ALA A 136 -6.51 -2.94 -4.77
N MET A 137 -6.89 -2.98 -3.50
CA MET A 137 -6.77 -1.85 -2.57
C MET A 137 -5.63 -2.11 -1.58
N ALA A 138 -5.11 -1.04 -0.98
CA ALA A 138 -4.11 -1.13 0.08
C ALA A 138 -4.44 -0.13 1.19
N THR A 139 -4.28 -0.55 2.44
CA THR A 139 -4.43 0.32 3.61
C THR A 139 -3.87 -0.34 4.86
N GLY A 140 -3.74 0.40 5.95
CA GLY A 140 -3.36 -0.14 7.26
C GLY A 140 -2.19 0.57 7.91
N GLU A 141 -1.49 1.48 7.24
CA GLU A 141 -0.33 2.19 7.81
C GLU A 141 -0.70 3.05 9.03
N ASN A 142 -1.96 3.44 9.15
CA ASN A 142 -2.53 4.22 10.26
C ASN A 142 -3.21 3.37 11.34
N LEU A 143 -3.05 2.04 11.32
CA LEU A 143 -3.59 1.13 12.33
C LEU A 143 -2.48 0.64 13.26
N PHE A 144 -2.68 0.76 14.57
CA PHE A 144 -1.61 0.59 15.55
C PHE A 144 -1.71 -0.70 16.38
N SER A 145 -2.85 -1.40 16.33
CA SER A 145 -3.07 -2.60 17.12
C SER A 145 -3.64 -3.75 16.29
N HIS A 146 -3.48 -4.98 16.78
CA HIS A 146 -4.11 -6.15 16.16
C HIS A 146 -5.64 -6.09 16.22
N GLN A 147 -6.21 -5.34 17.16
CA GLN A 147 -7.66 -5.11 17.24
C GLN A 147 -8.14 -4.22 16.09
N ASP A 148 -7.41 -3.15 15.76
CA ASP A 148 -7.72 -2.28 14.63
C ASP A 148 -7.60 -3.05 13.32
N ALA A 149 -6.51 -3.81 13.14
CA ALA A 149 -6.29 -4.68 11.99
C ALA A 149 -7.41 -5.71 11.83
N ARG A 150 -7.84 -6.35 12.93
CA ARG A 150 -8.97 -7.28 12.94
C ARG A 150 -10.28 -6.59 12.54
N ASN A 151 -10.51 -5.37 13.01
CA ASN A 151 -11.72 -4.61 12.68
C ASN A 151 -11.72 -4.17 11.21
N LEU A 152 -10.57 -3.76 10.66
CA LEU A 152 -10.43 -3.49 9.23
C LEU A 152 -10.84 -4.72 8.40
N ILE A 153 -10.35 -5.92 8.74
CA ILE A 153 -10.70 -7.15 8.02
C ILE A 153 -12.18 -7.49 8.15
N ARG A 154 -12.75 -7.32 9.34
CA ARG A 154 -14.16 -7.67 9.62
C ARG A 154 -15.17 -6.71 9.01
N TYR A 155 -14.84 -5.44 8.96
CA TYR A 155 -15.79 -4.36 8.67
C TYR A 155 -15.39 -3.48 7.50
N GLY A 156 -14.13 -3.52 7.07
CA GLY A 156 -13.59 -2.67 6.01
C GLY A 156 -13.66 -3.28 4.60
N GLY A 157 -14.32 -4.44 4.43
CA GLY A 157 -14.51 -5.03 3.09
C GLY A 157 -13.22 -5.50 2.41
N MET A 158 -12.13 -5.68 3.16
CA MET A 158 -10.84 -6.11 2.62
C MET A 158 -10.88 -7.55 2.09
N ARG A 159 -10.28 -7.79 0.94
CA ARG A 159 -10.34 -9.05 0.19
C ARG A 159 -8.97 -9.74 0.18
N ALA A 160 -8.86 -10.86 0.90
CA ALA A 160 -7.61 -11.58 1.10
C ALA A 160 -6.97 -12.11 -0.20
N ASP A 161 -7.75 -12.29 -1.26
CA ASP A 161 -7.29 -12.77 -2.57
C ASP A 161 -6.56 -11.70 -3.40
N ARG A 162 -6.75 -10.41 -3.11
CA ARG A 162 -6.23 -9.31 -3.95
C ARG A 162 -5.71 -8.08 -3.22
N ASP A 163 -6.27 -7.71 -2.06
CA ASP A 163 -5.90 -6.48 -1.34
C ASP A 163 -4.61 -6.64 -0.53
N TRP A 164 -4.06 -5.52 -0.10
CA TRP A 164 -2.79 -5.44 0.63
C TRP A 164 -2.98 -4.75 1.97
N LEU A 165 -2.29 -5.25 2.99
CA LEU A 165 -2.30 -4.71 4.35
C LEU A 165 -0.92 -4.13 4.67
N GLN A 166 -0.87 -2.87 5.09
CA GLN A 166 0.37 -2.09 5.22
C GLN A 166 0.64 -1.74 6.69
N PHE A 167 0.63 -2.75 7.56
CA PHE A 167 0.94 -2.52 8.98
C PHE A 167 2.43 -2.27 9.18
N ASP A 168 2.76 -1.37 10.11
CA ASP A 168 4.12 -0.98 10.44
C ASP A 168 4.42 -1.28 11.92
N CYS A 169 5.48 -2.04 12.18
CA CYS A 169 5.85 -2.42 13.55
C CYS A 169 6.46 -1.26 14.36
N ALA A 170 6.92 -0.20 13.71
CA ALA A 170 7.48 0.97 14.38
C ALA A 170 6.40 1.99 14.75
N LEU A 171 5.38 2.16 13.88
CA LEU A 171 4.23 3.02 14.14
C LEU A 171 3.22 2.38 15.09
N SER A 172 3.06 1.04 15.05
CA SER A 172 2.22 0.33 16.01
C SER A 172 2.92 0.17 17.37
N TYR A 173 2.29 -0.51 18.32
CA TYR A 173 2.84 -0.70 19.67
C TYR A 173 4.05 -1.66 19.72
N GLY A 174 4.88 -1.64 18.67
CA GLY A 174 6.14 -2.34 18.59
C GLY A 174 6.05 -3.79 18.09
N LEU A 175 7.20 -4.44 18.05
CA LEU A 175 7.35 -5.76 17.43
C LEU A 175 6.42 -6.83 18.02
N CYS A 176 6.16 -6.82 19.31
CA CYS A 176 5.30 -7.82 19.94
C CYS A 176 3.85 -7.69 19.45
N GLU A 177 3.36 -6.46 19.31
CA GLU A 177 2.02 -6.20 18.78
C GLU A 177 1.95 -6.52 17.29
N TYR A 178 2.98 -6.18 16.53
CA TYR A 178 3.07 -6.53 15.12
C TYR A 178 3.02 -8.05 14.90
N GLN A 179 3.73 -8.84 15.73
CA GLN A 179 3.65 -10.30 15.66
C GLN A 179 2.24 -10.83 15.99
N ARG A 180 1.52 -10.22 16.94
CA ARG A 180 0.11 -10.56 17.20
C ARG A 180 -0.79 -10.24 16.00
N THR A 181 -0.54 -9.10 15.34
CA THR A 181 -1.23 -8.73 14.11
C THR A 181 -1.02 -9.80 13.04
N LEU A 182 0.22 -10.19 12.75
CA LEU A 182 0.52 -11.23 11.76
C LEU A 182 -0.14 -12.57 12.10
N ALA A 183 -0.06 -13.02 13.34
CA ALA A 183 -0.71 -14.27 13.77
C ALA A 183 -2.25 -14.19 13.63
N MET A 184 -2.86 -13.04 13.92
CA MET A 184 -4.29 -12.83 13.73
C MET A 184 -4.66 -12.87 12.25
N LEU A 185 -3.85 -12.26 11.36
CA LEU A 185 -4.07 -12.26 9.92
C LEU A 185 -4.00 -13.66 9.33
N GLU A 186 -2.99 -14.44 9.71
CA GLU A 186 -2.84 -15.84 9.30
C GLU A 186 -4.05 -16.67 9.71
N ALA A 187 -4.53 -16.51 10.95
CA ALA A 187 -5.74 -17.17 11.46
C ALA A 187 -7.02 -16.74 10.71
N GLN A 188 -7.03 -15.60 10.02
CA GLN A 188 -8.12 -15.12 9.18
C GLN A 188 -7.92 -15.43 7.69
N GLY A 189 -6.92 -16.24 7.34
CA GLY A 189 -6.67 -16.70 5.96
C GLY A 189 -5.90 -15.70 5.07
N TRP A 190 -5.27 -14.69 5.66
CA TRP A 190 -4.41 -13.78 4.91
C TRP A 190 -3.04 -14.38 4.65
N SER A 191 -2.52 -14.17 3.43
CA SER A 191 -1.15 -14.57 3.12
C SER A 191 -0.16 -13.55 3.69
N PRO A 192 0.92 -14.01 4.37
CA PRO A 192 1.99 -13.12 4.82
C PRO A 192 2.64 -12.31 3.70
N SER A 193 2.53 -12.75 2.45
CA SER A 193 3.07 -12.02 1.28
C SER A 193 2.24 -10.79 0.89
N ARG A 194 1.10 -10.56 1.55
CA ARG A 194 0.22 -9.40 1.34
C ARG A 194 0.09 -8.51 2.58
N CYS A 195 1.01 -8.68 3.52
CA CYS A 195 1.06 -7.91 4.76
C CYS A 195 2.40 -7.21 4.92
#